data_f51b14514e56809a370a9c54ac0dd223
#
_entry.id   f51b14514e56809a370a9c54ac0dd223
#
_cell.length_a   1.000
_cell.length_b   1.000
_cell.length_c   1.000
_cell.angle_alpha   90.00
_cell.angle_beta   90.00
_cell.angle_gamma   90.00
#
_symmetry.space_group_name_H-M   'P 1'
#
loop_
_entity.id
_entity.type
_entity.pdbx_description
1 polymer ?
#
loop_
_entity_poly.entity_id
_entity_poly.type
_entity_poly.pdbx_seq_one_letter_code
_entity_poly.pdbx_strand_id
1 'polypeptide(L)'
;ITGVVTNLGLNPISSFDIRWDDGSGFKSQTFQINLDPDESYTFLHGTPLTLAASQSSTITVEVVADKDELAENNSITTTTQSGAFTPSKKIVYEDLTICSPTYGGYCPRGIVELDKLMLSDDMAGVEIISIHGNTSADATAQDPMRYLSYADSCFDNKNLNAVVWPNVLVDRKVASSYLSDFSSLYSDLIEDFGYADMEVKPVYDPITRKLEVSCDVKFAADAKNFNLALVITEDSVHDATDDNYRQRNFYSPDAVGGQAGRDMKSSTLDFSNLPEMVPASLMYYRNVARKIIPSYSGSFSSLPNDLFTDSTYSYSFPSYTVPANFKDTRLRAIVMLIDASNGQVMNSKGEDVEGGIASIRKAVLNDPAPFNVYPNPANDYAYVQFNFASNSKAEINITDLSGKVIHTQMVENPQLNKMVKIDKINFPTGVYIISVRNENLVSHSRIVFE
;
A
#
# COMPACT_ATOMS: atom_id res chain seq x y z
N ILE A 1 -11.84 -21.89 11.53
CA ILE A 1 -11.73 -22.99 10.55
C ILE A 1 -12.56 -22.61 9.33
N THR A 2 -11.91 -22.54 8.17
CA THR A 2 -12.55 -22.26 6.87
C THR A 2 -12.15 -23.32 5.86
N GLY A 3 -12.95 -23.52 4.82
CA GLY A 3 -12.67 -24.48 3.75
C GLY A 3 -13.76 -24.45 2.67
N VAL A 4 -13.60 -25.34 1.69
CA VAL A 4 -14.56 -25.49 0.60
C VAL A 4 -15.12 -26.90 0.62
N VAL A 5 -16.45 -27.01 0.55
CA VAL A 5 -17.18 -28.26 0.36
C VAL A 5 -17.73 -28.29 -1.05
N THR A 6 -17.54 -29.41 -1.76
CA THR A 6 -18.05 -29.60 -3.14
C THR A 6 -18.97 -30.81 -3.13
N ASN A 7 -20.17 -30.68 -3.70
CA ASN A 7 -21.06 -31.82 -3.91
C ASN A 7 -20.59 -32.61 -5.15
N LEU A 8 -19.91 -33.72 -4.94
CA LEU A 8 -19.45 -34.63 -6.00
C LEU A 8 -20.49 -35.72 -6.35
N GLY A 9 -21.64 -35.71 -5.65
CA GLY A 9 -22.76 -36.63 -5.87
C GLY A 9 -23.62 -36.24 -7.08
N LEU A 10 -24.60 -37.10 -7.38
CA LEU A 10 -25.54 -36.89 -8.49
C LEU A 10 -26.85 -36.19 -8.05
N ASN A 11 -27.04 -35.98 -6.78
CA ASN A 11 -28.26 -35.40 -6.21
C ASN A 11 -27.94 -34.13 -5.42
N PRO A 12 -28.86 -33.15 -5.39
CA PRO A 12 -28.71 -31.97 -4.55
C PRO A 12 -28.61 -32.32 -3.06
N ILE A 13 -27.76 -31.60 -2.35
CA ILE A 13 -27.64 -31.66 -0.88
C ILE A 13 -28.28 -30.38 -0.32
N SER A 14 -29.22 -30.52 0.64
CA SER A 14 -29.92 -29.39 1.23
C SER A 14 -29.34 -28.92 2.57
N SER A 15 -28.55 -29.76 3.22
CA SER A 15 -27.83 -29.46 4.45
C SER A 15 -26.65 -30.39 4.66
N PHE A 16 -25.64 -29.91 5.37
CA PHE A 16 -24.50 -30.70 5.81
C PHE A 16 -23.94 -30.15 7.11
N ASP A 17 -23.28 -31.00 7.89
CA ASP A 17 -22.52 -30.59 9.06
C ASP A 17 -21.04 -30.49 8.69
N ILE A 18 -20.40 -29.40 9.11
CA ILE A 18 -18.95 -29.33 9.22
C ILE A 18 -18.58 -29.54 10.66
N ARG A 19 -17.71 -30.51 10.92
CA ARG A 19 -17.16 -30.76 12.26
C ARG A 19 -15.64 -30.81 12.20
N TRP A 20 -15.01 -30.32 13.27
CA TRP A 20 -13.57 -30.38 13.40
C TRP A 20 -13.15 -30.80 14.79
N ASP A 21 -11.99 -31.46 14.90
CA ASP A 21 -11.42 -31.99 16.12
C ASP A 21 -9.92 -31.71 16.18
N ASP A 22 -9.44 -31.18 17.29
CA ASP A 22 -8.04 -30.97 17.66
C ASP A 22 -7.52 -31.99 18.66
N GLY A 23 -8.23 -33.10 18.85
CA GLY A 23 -8.00 -34.11 19.88
C GLY A 23 -8.79 -33.87 21.17
N SER A 24 -9.53 -32.77 21.29
CA SER A 24 -10.39 -32.47 22.45
C SER A 24 -11.85 -32.84 22.24
N GLY A 25 -12.19 -33.40 21.07
CA GLY A 25 -13.54 -33.78 20.68
C GLY A 25 -14.11 -32.86 19.59
N PHE A 26 -15.02 -33.40 18.78
CA PHE A 26 -15.62 -32.70 17.65
C PHE A 26 -16.42 -31.45 18.05
N LYS A 27 -16.20 -30.35 17.34
CA LYS A 27 -17.02 -29.14 17.32
C LYS A 27 -17.79 -29.17 16.02
N SER A 28 -19.11 -29.18 16.05
CA SER A 28 -19.97 -29.33 14.84
C SER A 28 -20.82 -28.11 14.62
N GLN A 29 -21.03 -27.78 13.34
CA GLN A 29 -21.94 -26.72 12.90
C GLN A 29 -22.68 -27.18 11.64
N THR A 30 -24.01 -27.01 11.67
CA THR A 30 -24.88 -27.32 10.53
C THR A 30 -25.00 -26.12 9.60
N PHE A 31 -24.85 -26.38 8.29
CA PHE A 31 -25.06 -25.41 7.22
C PHE A 31 -26.30 -25.83 6.44
N GLN A 32 -27.30 -24.93 6.38
CA GLN A 32 -28.54 -25.09 5.61
C GLN A 32 -28.33 -24.42 4.24
N ILE A 33 -27.63 -25.12 3.37
CA ILE A 33 -27.22 -24.64 2.03
C ILE A 33 -27.61 -25.69 1.02
N ASN A 34 -28.28 -25.27 -0.04
CA ASN A 34 -28.59 -26.16 -1.17
C ASN A 34 -27.40 -26.15 -2.12
N LEU A 35 -26.77 -27.31 -2.34
CA LEU A 35 -25.66 -27.52 -3.26
C LEU A 35 -26.11 -28.49 -4.35
N ASP A 36 -26.22 -28.03 -5.56
CA ASP A 36 -26.44 -28.87 -6.72
C ASP A 36 -25.18 -29.73 -7.05
N PRO A 37 -25.30 -30.81 -7.84
CA PRO A 37 -24.13 -31.56 -8.28
C PRO A 37 -23.05 -30.67 -8.89
N ASP A 38 -21.79 -30.90 -8.54
CA ASP A 38 -20.58 -30.14 -8.90
C ASP A 38 -20.52 -28.71 -8.34
N GLU A 39 -21.48 -28.29 -7.51
CA GLU A 39 -21.46 -26.99 -6.87
C GLU A 39 -20.59 -27.00 -5.59
N SER A 40 -19.95 -25.87 -5.30
CA SER A 40 -19.07 -25.67 -4.16
C SER A 40 -19.56 -24.57 -3.24
N TYR A 41 -19.34 -24.72 -1.93
CA TYR A 41 -19.61 -23.73 -0.91
C TYR A 41 -18.40 -23.50 -0.02
N THR A 42 -17.99 -22.23 0.13
CA THR A 42 -16.95 -21.83 1.08
C THR A 42 -17.58 -21.62 2.46
N PHE A 43 -17.14 -22.38 3.45
CA PHE A 43 -17.66 -22.26 4.81
C PHE A 43 -16.68 -21.56 5.75
N LEU A 44 -17.25 -20.90 6.78
CA LEU A 44 -16.55 -20.43 7.96
C LEU A 44 -17.25 -21.07 9.18
N HIS A 45 -16.51 -21.89 9.96
CA HIS A 45 -17.05 -22.51 11.16
C HIS A 45 -17.06 -21.53 12.33
N GLY A 46 -18.19 -21.37 13.02
CA GLY A 46 -18.39 -20.38 14.08
C GLY A 46 -17.57 -20.62 15.36
N THR A 47 -17.07 -21.85 15.58
CA THR A 47 -16.15 -22.13 16.68
C THR A 47 -14.71 -22.05 16.18
N PRO A 48 -13.91 -21.07 16.63
CA PRO A 48 -12.51 -20.95 16.23
C PRO A 48 -11.62 -21.98 16.94
N LEU A 49 -10.50 -22.34 16.30
CA LEU A 49 -9.37 -22.98 16.98
C LEU A 49 -8.59 -21.93 17.75
N THR A 50 -8.29 -22.19 19.02
CA THR A 50 -7.44 -21.30 19.83
C THR A 50 -6.18 -22.05 20.25
N LEU A 51 -5.01 -21.50 19.91
CA LEU A 51 -3.72 -22.04 20.29
C LEU A 51 -2.96 -21.03 21.16
N ALA A 52 -2.22 -21.53 22.15
CA ALA A 52 -1.23 -20.71 22.84
C ALA A 52 -0.05 -20.38 21.91
N ALA A 53 0.75 -19.35 22.24
CA ALA A 53 1.92 -18.99 21.47
C ALA A 53 2.88 -20.19 21.28
N SER A 54 3.40 -20.37 20.08
CA SER A 54 4.31 -21.46 19.68
C SER A 54 3.72 -22.87 19.86
N GLN A 55 2.42 -22.98 19.89
CA GLN A 55 1.72 -24.28 20.01
C GLN A 55 1.38 -24.81 18.61
N SER A 56 1.60 -26.11 18.39
CA SER A 56 1.15 -26.84 17.20
C SER A 56 -0.06 -27.71 17.55
N SER A 57 -1.01 -27.82 16.64
CA SER A 57 -2.14 -28.73 16.75
C SER A 57 -2.42 -29.39 15.41
N THR A 58 -2.68 -30.69 15.45
CA THR A 58 -3.21 -31.44 14.30
C THR A 58 -4.73 -31.43 14.39
N ILE A 59 -5.39 -30.91 13.37
CA ILE A 59 -6.84 -30.83 13.28
C ILE A 59 -7.35 -31.74 12.16
N THR A 60 -8.45 -32.41 12.42
CA THR A 60 -9.23 -33.13 11.42
C THR A 60 -10.53 -32.36 11.19
N VAL A 61 -10.82 -32.05 9.94
CA VAL A 61 -12.07 -31.40 9.51
C VAL A 61 -12.85 -32.40 8.68
N GLU A 62 -14.12 -32.57 8.98
CA GLU A 62 -15.01 -33.51 8.31
C GLU A 62 -16.30 -32.83 7.87
N VAL A 63 -16.79 -33.20 6.68
CA VAL A 63 -18.15 -32.93 6.25
C VAL A 63 -19.02 -34.18 6.51
N VAL A 64 -20.21 -33.99 7.02
CA VAL A 64 -21.21 -35.04 7.24
C VAL A 64 -22.51 -34.63 6.55
N ALA A 65 -22.90 -35.36 5.53
CA ALA A 65 -24.15 -35.15 4.79
C ALA A 65 -24.99 -36.45 4.81
N ASP A 66 -26.32 -36.25 4.85
CA ASP A 66 -27.25 -37.37 4.75
C ASP A 66 -27.10 -38.08 3.39
N LYS A 67 -27.02 -39.40 3.40
CA LYS A 67 -26.95 -40.25 2.20
C LYS A 67 -25.66 -40.08 1.39
N ASP A 68 -24.58 -39.66 2.01
CA ASP A 68 -23.28 -39.69 1.38
C ASP A 68 -22.83 -41.14 1.14
N GLU A 69 -22.47 -41.45 -0.09
CA GLU A 69 -22.10 -42.79 -0.53
C GLU A 69 -20.58 -43.03 -0.47
N LEU A 70 -19.75 -41.96 -0.28
CA LEU A 70 -18.30 -42.04 -0.33
C LEU A 70 -17.62 -41.31 0.83
N ALA A 71 -17.72 -41.84 2.03
CA ALA A 71 -17.17 -41.23 3.25
C ALA A 71 -15.64 -41.01 3.24
N GLU A 72 -14.91 -41.62 2.31
CA GLU A 72 -13.45 -41.54 2.24
C GLU A 72 -12.96 -40.15 1.78
N ASN A 73 -13.80 -39.36 1.08
CA ASN A 73 -13.46 -37.99 0.62
C ASN A 73 -13.96 -36.88 1.57
N ASN A 74 -14.57 -37.23 2.69
CA ASN A 74 -15.26 -36.31 3.59
C ASN A 74 -14.33 -35.67 4.64
N SER A 75 -13.11 -36.11 4.77
CA SER A 75 -12.23 -35.59 5.81
C SER A 75 -10.87 -35.16 5.29
N ILE A 76 -10.34 -34.13 5.93
CA ILE A 76 -8.97 -33.68 5.73
C ILE A 76 -8.30 -33.48 7.10
N THR A 77 -7.07 -33.95 7.22
CA THR A 77 -6.26 -33.72 8.42
C THR A 77 -5.10 -32.81 8.07
N THR A 78 -4.91 -31.75 8.84
CA THR A 78 -3.83 -30.78 8.66
C THR A 78 -3.23 -30.40 10.01
N THR A 79 -1.97 -29.98 10.01
CA THR A 79 -1.32 -29.45 11.21
C THR A 79 -1.18 -27.95 11.05
N THR A 80 -1.57 -27.21 12.07
CA THR A 80 -1.41 -25.76 12.18
C THR A 80 -0.56 -25.40 13.38
N GLN A 81 0.10 -24.27 13.35
CA GLN A 81 0.96 -23.78 14.41
C GLN A 81 0.67 -22.31 14.66
N SER A 82 0.62 -21.92 15.94
CA SER A 82 0.60 -20.50 16.32
C SER A 82 2.01 -19.91 16.35
N GLY A 83 2.14 -18.65 16.05
CA GLY A 83 3.39 -17.93 16.20
C GLY A 83 3.78 -17.67 17.65
N ALA A 84 5.07 -17.40 17.90
CA ALA A 84 5.57 -16.93 19.19
C ALA A 84 5.06 -15.51 19.51
N PHE A 85 4.76 -14.73 18.47
CA PHE A 85 4.15 -13.40 18.52
C PHE A 85 3.33 -13.18 17.26
N THR A 86 2.51 -12.12 17.23
CA THR A 86 1.78 -11.71 16.03
C THR A 86 2.63 -10.70 15.25
N PRO A 87 3.12 -11.04 14.06
CA PRO A 87 3.87 -10.11 13.24
C PRO A 87 3.06 -8.88 12.84
N SER A 88 3.72 -7.73 12.81
CA SER A 88 3.13 -6.51 12.23
C SER A 88 3.10 -6.65 10.71
N LYS A 89 1.95 -7.08 10.17
CA LYS A 89 1.79 -7.29 8.75
C LYS A 89 1.55 -5.98 8.01
N LYS A 90 2.15 -5.86 6.82
CA LYS A 90 1.81 -4.88 5.81
C LYS A 90 1.56 -5.55 4.48
N ILE A 91 0.54 -5.05 3.77
CA ILE A 91 0.12 -5.52 2.46
C ILE A 91 0.81 -4.71 1.37
N VAL A 92 1.25 -5.36 0.31
CA VAL A 92 1.82 -4.70 -0.87
C VAL A 92 0.77 -4.57 -1.96
N TYR A 93 0.58 -3.34 -2.45
CA TYR A 93 -0.18 -3.04 -3.66
C TYR A 93 0.80 -2.73 -4.79
N GLU A 94 0.96 -3.65 -5.72
CA GLU A 94 1.73 -3.46 -6.95
C GLU A 94 0.77 -2.95 -8.04
N ASP A 95 0.71 -1.62 -8.23
CA ASP A 95 -0.15 -0.95 -9.21
C ASP A 95 0.51 -0.95 -10.59
N LEU A 96 -0.06 -1.70 -11.51
CA LEU A 96 0.35 -1.74 -12.90
C LEU A 96 -0.33 -0.62 -13.68
N THR A 97 0.44 0.37 -14.09
CA THR A 97 -0.06 1.60 -14.70
C THR A 97 0.74 2.03 -15.93
N ILE A 98 0.19 2.97 -16.69
CA ILE A 98 0.88 3.61 -17.84
C ILE A 98 0.62 5.11 -17.79
N CYS A 99 1.69 5.89 -17.81
CA CYS A 99 1.67 7.30 -18.12
C CYS A 99 1.98 7.50 -19.62
N SER A 100 1.04 8.02 -20.39
CA SER A 100 1.27 8.23 -21.81
C SER A 100 0.23 9.18 -22.40
N PRO A 101 0.61 10.03 -23.37
CA PRO A 101 -0.35 10.79 -24.15
C PRO A 101 -1.21 9.93 -25.09
N THR A 102 -0.81 8.70 -25.38
CA THR A 102 -1.49 7.84 -26.37
C THR A 102 -2.25 6.70 -25.71
N TYR A 103 -1.70 6.11 -24.64
CA TYR A 103 -2.22 4.91 -23.97
C TYR A 103 -2.56 5.17 -22.51
N GLY A 104 -3.15 4.17 -21.83
CA GLY A 104 -3.45 4.26 -20.41
C GLY A 104 -4.61 5.19 -20.06
N GLY A 105 -5.57 5.39 -20.97
CA GLY A 105 -6.72 6.29 -20.72
C GLY A 105 -7.59 5.89 -19.55
N TYR A 106 -7.54 4.63 -19.09
CA TYR A 106 -8.19 4.14 -17.88
C TYR A 106 -7.32 4.20 -16.62
N CYS A 107 -6.00 4.46 -16.76
CA CYS A 107 -5.07 4.52 -15.62
C CYS A 107 -5.36 5.63 -14.59
N PRO A 108 -6.01 6.77 -14.93
CA PRO A 108 -6.45 7.72 -13.91
C PRO A 108 -7.28 7.11 -12.78
N ARG A 109 -7.97 6.00 -13.04
CA ARG A 109 -8.73 5.30 -12.00
C ARG A 109 -7.81 4.71 -10.93
N GLY A 110 -6.68 4.10 -11.31
CA GLY A 110 -5.67 3.63 -10.37
C GLY A 110 -5.15 4.75 -9.50
N ILE A 111 -4.81 5.89 -10.10
CA ILE A 111 -4.35 7.08 -9.38
C ILE A 111 -5.38 7.53 -8.32
N VAL A 112 -6.66 7.58 -8.68
CA VAL A 112 -7.74 8.01 -7.77
C VAL A 112 -7.95 7.01 -6.62
N GLU A 113 -8.01 5.72 -6.92
CA GLU A 113 -8.28 4.70 -5.89
C GLU A 113 -7.09 4.52 -4.94
N LEU A 114 -5.85 4.59 -5.44
CA LEU A 114 -4.66 4.60 -4.59
C LEU A 114 -4.57 5.85 -3.73
N ASP A 115 -4.96 7.01 -4.25
CA ASP A 115 -5.00 8.25 -3.47
C ASP A 115 -6.03 8.15 -2.33
N LYS A 116 -7.20 7.56 -2.59
CA LYS A 116 -8.19 7.28 -1.54
C LYS A 116 -7.65 6.32 -0.48
N LEU A 117 -6.98 5.24 -0.88
CA LEU A 117 -6.34 4.30 0.03
C LEU A 117 -5.27 4.98 0.88
N MET A 118 -4.44 5.85 0.28
CA MET A 118 -3.42 6.63 0.99
C MET A 118 -4.01 7.62 2.02
N LEU A 119 -5.26 8.00 1.88
CA LEU A 119 -5.98 8.89 2.80
C LEU A 119 -6.85 8.13 3.81
N SER A 120 -6.97 6.82 3.69
CA SER A 120 -7.74 5.98 4.61
C SER A 120 -6.93 5.61 5.86
N ASP A 121 -7.63 5.15 6.89
CA ASP A 121 -7.01 4.61 8.11
C ASP A 121 -6.20 3.33 7.86
N ASP A 122 -6.47 2.63 6.74
CA ASP A 122 -5.80 1.39 6.34
C ASP A 122 -4.35 1.63 5.88
N MET A 123 -3.98 2.88 5.54
CA MET A 123 -2.65 3.21 4.99
C MET A 123 -1.48 2.77 5.86
N ALA A 124 -1.64 2.74 7.19
CA ALA A 124 -0.60 2.27 8.11
C ALA A 124 -0.17 0.82 7.84
N GLY A 125 -1.10 0.00 7.33
CA GLY A 125 -0.90 -1.41 6.96
C GLY A 125 -0.53 -1.66 5.50
N VAL A 126 -0.19 -0.62 4.70
CA VAL A 126 -0.01 -0.76 3.26
C VAL A 126 1.35 -0.22 2.79
N GLU A 127 1.96 -0.91 1.83
CA GLU A 127 3.05 -0.42 0.99
C GLU A 127 2.58 -0.39 -0.47
N ILE A 128 2.78 0.74 -1.17
CA ILE A 128 2.34 0.92 -2.55
C ILE A 128 3.56 1.02 -3.47
N ILE A 129 3.49 0.31 -4.60
CA ILE A 129 4.52 0.28 -5.65
C ILE A 129 3.81 0.50 -6.98
N SER A 130 3.96 1.67 -7.61
CA SER A 130 3.41 1.95 -8.94
C SER A 130 4.40 1.53 -10.01
N ILE A 131 4.06 0.49 -10.76
CA ILE A 131 4.91 -0.15 -11.76
C ILE A 131 4.45 0.33 -13.14
N HIS A 132 5.23 1.22 -13.72
CA HIS A 132 4.94 1.77 -15.03
C HIS A 132 5.40 0.82 -16.14
N GLY A 133 4.50 0.52 -17.06
CA GLY A 133 4.75 -0.34 -18.21
C GLY A 133 4.67 0.40 -19.53
N ASN A 134 4.55 -0.38 -20.62
CA ASN A 134 4.33 0.14 -21.96
C ASN A 134 3.47 -0.82 -22.76
N THR A 135 2.64 -0.32 -23.66
CA THR A 135 1.83 -1.11 -24.59
C THR A 135 2.53 -1.42 -25.92
N SER A 136 3.82 -1.53 -25.91
CA SER A 136 4.68 -2.21 -26.90
C SER A 136 4.80 -1.69 -28.33
N ALA A 137 3.87 -0.96 -28.91
CA ALA A 137 3.89 -0.75 -30.38
C ALA A 137 4.43 0.61 -30.84
N ASP A 138 4.39 1.63 -30.00
CA ASP A 138 4.78 2.99 -30.41
C ASP A 138 6.02 3.49 -29.65
N ALA A 139 7.16 3.49 -30.33
CA ALA A 139 8.41 3.98 -29.79
C ALA A 139 8.40 5.50 -29.49
N THR A 140 7.41 6.23 -29.98
CA THR A 140 7.34 7.69 -29.88
C THR A 140 6.54 8.19 -28.68
N ALA A 141 5.72 7.34 -28.04
CA ALA A 141 4.88 7.68 -26.89
C ALA A 141 5.19 6.78 -25.69
N GLN A 142 6.44 6.73 -25.29
CA GLN A 142 6.91 5.87 -24.21
C GLN A 142 6.72 6.52 -22.86
N ASP A 143 6.19 5.76 -21.90
CA ASP A 143 6.14 6.16 -20.51
C ASP A 143 7.57 6.44 -19.98
N PRO A 144 7.88 7.68 -19.54
CA PRO A 144 9.23 8.05 -19.08
C PRO A 144 9.61 7.34 -17.76
N MET A 145 8.64 6.76 -17.06
CA MET A 145 8.84 6.06 -15.78
C MET A 145 8.81 4.54 -15.94
N ARG A 146 8.70 4.02 -17.16
CA ARG A 146 8.55 2.58 -17.40
C ARG A 146 9.65 1.73 -16.79
N TYR A 147 9.25 0.63 -16.19
CA TYR A 147 10.12 -0.42 -15.68
C TYR A 147 9.66 -1.78 -16.21
N LEU A 148 9.97 -2.05 -17.49
CA LEU A 148 9.41 -3.14 -18.27
C LEU A 148 9.68 -4.51 -17.64
N SER A 149 10.90 -4.81 -17.21
CA SER A 149 11.22 -6.12 -16.63
C SER A 149 10.46 -6.42 -15.34
N TYR A 150 10.05 -5.41 -14.59
CA TYR A 150 9.19 -5.58 -13.43
C TYR A 150 7.73 -5.81 -13.87
N ALA A 151 7.23 -4.96 -14.76
CA ALA A 151 5.88 -5.07 -15.29
C ALA A 151 5.65 -6.43 -15.98
N ASP A 152 6.59 -6.85 -16.85
CA ASP A 152 6.54 -8.15 -17.51
C ASP A 152 6.48 -9.31 -16.50
N SER A 153 7.29 -9.26 -15.42
CA SER A 153 7.24 -10.27 -14.36
C SER A 153 5.89 -10.35 -13.66
N CYS A 154 5.20 -9.21 -13.49
CA CYS A 154 3.84 -9.19 -12.92
C CYS A 154 2.83 -9.84 -13.87
N PHE A 155 2.91 -9.56 -15.18
CA PHE A 155 2.03 -10.17 -16.18
C PHE A 155 2.33 -11.64 -16.43
N ASP A 156 3.60 -12.06 -16.32
CA ASP A 156 4.02 -13.45 -16.47
C ASP A 156 3.65 -14.33 -15.27
N ASN A 157 3.17 -13.73 -14.17
CA ASN A 157 2.71 -14.47 -13.00
C ASN A 157 1.40 -15.21 -13.32
N LYS A 158 1.52 -16.49 -13.71
CA LYS A 158 0.41 -17.33 -14.14
C LYS A 158 -0.65 -17.61 -13.07
N ASN A 159 -0.31 -17.39 -11.81
CA ASN A 159 -1.25 -17.51 -10.69
C ASN A 159 -2.19 -16.29 -10.58
N LEU A 160 -1.83 -15.20 -11.26
CA LEU A 160 -2.55 -13.94 -11.25
C LEU A 160 -2.93 -13.62 -12.70
N ASN A 161 -4.19 -13.51 -12.99
CA ASN A 161 -4.68 -13.23 -14.33
C ASN A 161 -4.64 -11.71 -14.65
N ALA A 162 -3.47 -11.08 -14.47
CA ALA A 162 -3.24 -9.68 -14.78
C ALA A 162 -3.01 -9.52 -16.28
N VAL A 163 -4.03 -9.11 -17.04
CA VAL A 163 -3.98 -9.09 -18.51
C VAL A 163 -4.26 -7.72 -19.12
N VAL A 164 -4.55 -6.71 -18.29
CA VAL A 164 -4.94 -5.36 -18.75
C VAL A 164 -4.31 -4.26 -17.90
N TRP A 165 -4.28 -3.03 -18.43
CA TRP A 165 -3.90 -1.80 -17.76
C TRP A 165 -5.13 -0.92 -17.51
N PRO A 166 -5.33 -0.32 -16.33
CA PRO A 166 -4.59 -0.56 -15.10
C PRO A 166 -4.97 -1.91 -14.46
N ASN A 167 -4.10 -2.44 -13.62
CA ASN A 167 -4.33 -3.61 -12.79
C ASN A 167 -3.60 -3.43 -11.45
N VAL A 168 -4.04 -4.09 -10.40
CA VAL A 168 -3.32 -4.12 -9.13
C VAL A 168 -3.12 -5.56 -8.69
N LEU A 169 -1.91 -5.88 -8.25
CA LEU A 169 -1.61 -7.12 -7.56
C LEU A 169 -1.51 -6.82 -6.07
N VAL A 170 -2.29 -7.53 -5.26
CA VAL A 170 -2.29 -7.37 -3.80
C VAL A 170 -1.61 -8.59 -3.17
N ASP A 171 -0.48 -8.39 -2.48
CA ASP A 171 0.40 -9.42 -1.94
C ASP A 171 0.75 -10.53 -2.95
N ARG A 172 0.58 -10.27 -4.25
CA ARG A 172 0.69 -11.30 -5.32
C ARG A 172 -0.20 -12.52 -5.08
N LYS A 173 -1.30 -12.34 -4.33
CA LYS A 173 -2.35 -13.33 -4.07
C LYS A 173 -3.59 -13.08 -4.92
N VAL A 174 -3.90 -11.82 -5.16
CA VAL A 174 -5.07 -11.36 -5.92
C VAL A 174 -4.63 -10.36 -6.97
N ALA A 175 -5.21 -10.45 -8.18
CA ALA A 175 -5.12 -9.43 -9.21
C ALA A 175 -6.50 -8.83 -9.47
N SER A 176 -6.60 -7.51 -9.53
CA SER A 176 -7.84 -6.80 -9.82
C SER A 176 -7.65 -5.70 -10.84
N SER A 177 -8.41 -5.74 -11.92
CA SER A 177 -8.57 -4.64 -12.88
C SER A 177 -9.72 -3.70 -12.51
N TYR A 178 -10.57 -4.12 -11.56
CA TYR A 178 -11.68 -3.32 -11.02
C TYR A 178 -11.23 -2.67 -9.72
N LEU A 179 -10.66 -1.48 -9.82
CA LEU A 179 -9.98 -0.77 -8.76
C LEU A 179 -10.93 -0.13 -7.72
N SER A 180 -12.17 -0.61 -7.57
CA SER A 180 -13.18 0.01 -6.69
C SER A 180 -13.21 -0.53 -5.25
N ASP A 181 -12.41 -1.58 -4.93
CA ASP A 181 -12.53 -2.30 -3.66
C ASP A 181 -11.20 -2.51 -2.93
N PHE A 182 -10.30 -1.52 -2.95
CA PHE A 182 -9.00 -1.65 -2.27
C PHE A 182 -9.12 -1.87 -0.77
N SER A 183 -10.08 -1.20 -0.11
CA SER A 183 -10.33 -1.43 1.33
C SER A 183 -10.87 -2.83 1.62
N SER A 184 -11.68 -3.41 0.73
CA SER A 184 -12.15 -4.79 0.85
C SER A 184 -10.99 -5.78 0.73
N LEU A 185 -10.14 -5.62 -0.30
CA LEU A 185 -8.94 -6.44 -0.49
C LEU A 185 -7.95 -6.31 0.69
N TYR A 186 -7.86 -5.12 1.28
CA TYR A 186 -7.09 -4.90 2.50
C TYR A 186 -7.65 -5.72 3.65
N SER A 187 -8.94 -5.59 3.94
CA SER A 187 -9.59 -6.30 5.04
C SER A 187 -9.49 -7.82 4.91
N ASP A 188 -9.54 -8.34 3.68
CA ASP A 188 -9.46 -9.76 3.41
C ASP A 188 -8.06 -10.35 3.65
N LEU A 189 -7.00 -9.54 3.50
CA LEU A 189 -5.62 -10.02 3.52
C LEU A 189 -4.81 -9.58 4.74
N ILE A 190 -5.22 -8.53 5.47
CA ILE A 190 -4.45 -8.02 6.62
C ILE A 190 -4.42 -9.00 7.78
N GLU A 191 -5.46 -9.82 7.91
CA GLU A 191 -5.56 -10.85 8.95
C GLU A 191 -4.72 -12.10 8.65
N ASP A 192 -4.18 -12.23 7.44
CA ASP A 192 -3.29 -13.33 7.09
C ASP A 192 -2.02 -13.28 7.95
N PHE A 193 -1.50 -14.45 8.32
CA PHE A 193 -0.29 -14.54 9.12
C PHE A 193 0.93 -14.02 8.36
N GLY A 194 1.56 -12.97 8.86
CA GLY A 194 2.68 -12.27 8.22
C GLY A 194 4.06 -12.95 8.36
N TYR A 195 4.16 -14.09 9.07
CA TYR A 195 5.35 -14.90 9.34
C TYR A 195 6.45 -14.22 10.14
N ALA A 196 6.80 -12.97 9.88
CA ALA A 196 7.93 -12.31 10.52
C ALA A 196 7.71 -10.80 10.68
N ASP A 197 8.27 -10.24 11.74
CA ASP A 197 8.54 -8.79 11.82
C ASP A 197 9.79 -8.45 11.01
N MET A 198 9.78 -7.26 10.41
CA MET A 198 10.85 -6.79 9.55
C MET A 198 11.31 -5.40 9.97
N GLU A 199 12.63 -5.19 10.02
CA GLU A 199 13.26 -3.89 10.24
C GLU A 199 14.15 -3.55 9.04
N VAL A 200 13.78 -2.55 8.26
CA VAL A 200 14.50 -2.11 7.06
C VAL A 200 15.37 -0.91 7.41
N LYS A 201 16.63 -0.94 7.02
CA LYS A 201 17.67 0.05 7.36
C LYS A 201 18.34 0.59 6.10
N PRO A 202 17.76 1.64 5.45
CA PRO A 202 18.40 2.30 4.33
C PRO A 202 19.49 3.26 4.83
N VAL A 203 20.65 3.26 4.18
CA VAL A 203 21.75 4.21 4.38
C VAL A 203 22.11 4.82 3.04
N TYR A 204 22.02 6.14 2.92
CA TYR A 204 22.25 6.85 1.68
C TYR A 204 23.38 7.88 1.82
N ASP A 205 24.35 7.81 0.90
CA ASP A 205 25.40 8.81 0.75
C ASP A 205 25.04 9.79 -0.38
N PRO A 206 24.68 11.05 -0.08
CA PRO A 206 24.26 12.02 -1.10
C PRO A 206 25.40 12.48 -2.01
N ILE A 207 26.67 12.29 -1.62
CA ILE A 207 27.83 12.68 -2.43
C ILE A 207 28.07 11.66 -3.54
N THR A 208 28.11 10.37 -3.18
CA THR A 208 28.30 9.28 -4.13
C THR A 208 27.00 8.76 -4.72
N ARG A 209 25.86 9.19 -4.18
CA ARG A 209 24.50 8.73 -4.49
C ARG A 209 24.32 7.22 -4.29
N LYS A 210 25.13 6.63 -3.42
CA LYS A 210 25.10 5.22 -3.09
C LYS A 210 24.07 4.94 -2.01
N LEU A 211 23.13 4.04 -2.29
CA LEU A 211 22.16 3.52 -1.35
C LEU A 211 22.52 2.10 -0.97
N GLU A 212 22.65 1.86 0.32
CA GLU A 212 22.81 0.55 0.95
C GLU A 212 21.56 0.26 1.78
N VAL A 213 21.00 -0.94 1.66
CA VAL A 213 19.82 -1.34 2.41
C VAL A 213 20.08 -2.69 3.06
N SER A 214 19.82 -2.77 4.34
CA SER A 214 19.78 -4.06 5.07
C SER A 214 18.40 -4.27 5.68
N CYS A 215 18.08 -5.53 5.97
CA CYS A 215 16.83 -5.90 6.61
C CYS A 215 17.10 -6.99 7.66
N ASP A 216 16.59 -6.77 8.87
CA ASP A 216 16.49 -7.79 9.90
C ASP A 216 15.07 -8.37 9.88
N VAL A 217 14.96 -9.71 9.87
CA VAL A 217 13.72 -10.45 9.77
C VAL A 217 13.60 -11.40 10.95
N LYS A 218 12.67 -11.12 11.87
CA LYS A 218 12.42 -11.95 13.06
C LYS A 218 11.18 -12.81 12.85
N PHE A 219 11.35 -14.13 12.77
CA PHE A 219 10.28 -15.07 12.49
C PHE A 219 9.44 -15.39 13.73
N ALA A 220 8.12 -15.30 13.58
CA ALA A 220 7.16 -15.66 14.63
C ALA A 220 6.86 -17.16 14.68
N ALA A 221 7.09 -17.88 13.58
CA ALA A 221 6.87 -19.32 13.47
C ALA A 221 7.95 -19.94 12.58
N ASP A 222 8.15 -21.26 12.70
CA ASP A 222 9.01 -22.02 11.80
C ASP A 222 8.49 -21.88 10.36
N ALA A 223 9.41 -21.67 9.43
CA ALA A 223 9.09 -21.46 8.03
C ALA A 223 10.18 -22.02 7.11
N LYS A 224 9.91 -22.11 5.82
CA LYS A 224 10.85 -22.59 4.80
C LYS A 224 10.66 -21.84 3.50
N ASN A 225 11.75 -21.79 2.70
CA ASN A 225 11.71 -21.30 1.32
C ASN A 225 11.24 -19.84 1.20
N PHE A 226 11.70 -18.95 2.05
CA PHE A 226 11.44 -17.51 1.92
C PHE A 226 12.62 -16.78 1.28
N ASN A 227 12.30 -15.80 0.47
CA ASN A 227 13.23 -14.88 -0.17
C ASN A 227 12.90 -13.43 0.21
N LEU A 228 13.92 -12.55 0.14
CA LEU A 228 13.73 -11.11 0.25
C LEU A 228 13.93 -10.42 -1.10
N ALA A 229 13.04 -9.50 -1.43
CA ALA A 229 13.20 -8.55 -2.53
C ALA A 229 13.12 -7.13 -2.01
N LEU A 230 13.97 -6.25 -2.54
CA LEU A 230 13.97 -4.82 -2.24
C LEU A 230 13.45 -4.06 -3.45
N VAL A 231 12.46 -3.21 -3.26
CA VAL A 231 12.00 -2.24 -4.27
C VAL A 231 12.34 -0.84 -3.80
N ILE A 232 12.97 -0.07 -4.68
CA ILE A 232 13.18 1.37 -4.50
C ILE A 232 12.09 2.09 -5.28
N THR A 233 11.30 2.90 -4.58
CA THR A 233 10.29 3.77 -5.19
C THR A 233 10.67 5.24 -5.06
N GLU A 234 10.19 6.07 -5.99
CA GLU A 234 10.29 7.53 -5.95
C GLU A 234 8.89 8.14 -5.91
N ASP A 235 8.65 9.05 -4.98
CA ASP A 235 7.35 9.73 -4.87
C ASP A 235 7.32 11.04 -5.66
N SER A 236 6.12 11.40 -6.13
CA SER A 236 5.82 12.67 -6.79
C SER A 236 6.72 12.96 -7.99
N VAL A 237 6.91 11.95 -8.83
CA VAL A 237 7.66 12.09 -10.09
C VAL A 237 6.91 13.01 -11.03
N HIS A 238 7.58 14.03 -11.56
CA HIS A 238 6.95 15.09 -12.31
C HIS A 238 7.97 15.79 -13.24
N ASP A 239 7.55 16.09 -14.48
CA ASP A 239 8.21 17.01 -15.38
C ASP A 239 7.15 17.77 -16.17
N ALA A 240 6.98 19.08 -15.83
CA ALA A 240 5.99 19.95 -16.50
C ALA A 240 6.32 20.28 -17.96
N THR A 241 7.57 20.05 -18.38
CA THR A 241 8.09 20.45 -19.70
C THR A 241 8.19 19.30 -20.68
N ASP A 242 8.15 18.06 -20.19
CA ASP A 242 8.16 16.87 -21.04
C ASP A 242 6.73 16.37 -21.30
N ASP A 243 6.30 16.48 -22.55
CA ASP A 243 4.98 16.05 -23.01
C ASP A 243 4.71 14.55 -22.79
N ASN A 244 5.73 13.72 -22.60
CA ASN A 244 5.55 12.31 -22.27
C ASN A 244 5.00 12.07 -20.86
N TYR A 245 5.03 13.07 -19.98
CA TYR A 245 4.39 13.03 -18.67
C TYR A 245 2.90 13.39 -18.71
N ARG A 246 2.30 13.67 -19.88
CA ARG A 246 0.85 13.81 -19.99
C ARG A 246 0.16 12.49 -19.76
N GLN A 247 -1.06 12.55 -19.17
CA GLN A 247 -1.90 11.38 -18.94
C GLN A 247 -3.12 11.40 -19.84
N ARG A 248 -3.32 10.34 -20.64
CA ARG A 248 -4.58 10.12 -21.33
C ARG A 248 -5.68 9.83 -20.30
N ASN A 249 -6.86 10.44 -20.52
CA ASN A 249 -7.96 10.40 -19.56
C ASN A 249 -9.29 10.10 -20.26
N PHE A 250 -9.75 8.85 -20.18
CA PHE A 250 -11.05 8.43 -20.72
C PHE A 250 -12.24 8.75 -19.82
N TYR A 251 -12.02 9.40 -18.68
CA TYR A 251 -13.08 9.90 -17.80
C TYR A 251 -13.42 11.36 -18.07
N SER A 252 -12.68 12.01 -18.95
CA SER A 252 -12.95 13.36 -19.43
C SER A 252 -14.33 13.47 -20.07
N PRO A 253 -15.04 14.61 -19.88
CA PRO A 253 -16.26 14.90 -20.63
C PRO A 253 -16.05 14.92 -22.16
N ASP A 254 -14.84 15.22 -22.62
CA ASP A 254 -14.46 15.33 -24.02
C ASP A 254 -14.01 14.00 -24.65
N ALA A 255 -13.85 12.95 -23.85
CA ALA A 255 -13.32 11.67 -24.32
C ALA A 255 -14.35 10.90 -25.15
N VAL A 256 -14.08 10.68 -26.43
CA VAL A 256 -14.95 9.92 -27.32
C VAL A 256 -14.86 8.42 -26.99
N GLY A 257 -15.99 7.81 -26.63
CA GLY A 257 -16.07 6.39 -26.23
C GLY A 257 -15.51 6.11 -24.84
N GLY A 258 -15.23 7.14 -24.05
CA GLY A 258 -14.77 7.07 -22.68
C GLY A 258 -15.90 6.78 -21.67
N GLN A 259 -15.57 6.95 -20.40
CA GLN A 259 -16.49 6.74 -19.26
C GLN A 259 -16.80 8.06 -18.53
N ALA A 260 -17.17 9.08 -19.29
CA ALA A 260 -17.60 10.37 -18.73
C ALA A 260 -18.74 10.21 -17.71
N GLY A 261 -18.78 11.10 -16.71
CA GLY A 261 -19.82 11.11 -15.67
C GLY A 261 -19.54 10.21 -14.46
N ARG A 262 -18.40 9.51 -14.39
CA ARG A 262 -17.94 8.85 -13.16
C ARG A 262 -17.27 9.86 -12.24
N ASP A 263 -17.47 9.68 -10.93
CA ASP A 263 -16.68 10.42 -9.94
C ASP A 263 -15.23 9.92 -9.94
N MET A 264 -14.33 10.76 -10.43
CA MET A 264 -12.91 10.47 -10.60
C MET A 264 -12.05 11.51 -9.89
N LYS A 265 -12.44 11.81 -8.65
CA LYS A 265 -11.77 12.82 -7.82
C LYS A 265 -10.77 12.18 -6.88
N SER A 266 -9.52 12.58 -7.01
CA SER A 266 -8.45 12.39 -6.02
C SER A 266 -8.38 13.56 -5.06
N SER A 267 -7.45 13.52 -4.11
CA SER A 267 -7.18 14.65 -3.20
C SER A 267 -6.68 15.91 -3.92
N THR A 268 -6.06 15.75 -5.11
CA THR A 268 -5.39 16.83 -5.82
C THR A 268 -6.00 17.13 -7.19
N LEU A 269 -6.61 16.14 -7.85
CA LEU A 269 -7.13 16.24 -9.21
C LEU A 269 -8.55 15.67 -9.30
N ASP A 270 -9.34 16.24 -10.17
CA ASP A 270 -10.65 15.72 -10.57
C ASP A 270 -10.63 15.38 -12.06
N PHE A 271 -10.31 14.12 -12.37
CA PHE A 271 -10.18 13.64 -13.74
C PHE A 271 -11.50 13.71 -14.51
N SER A 272 -12.66 13.72 -13.84
CA SER A 272 -13.97 13.90 -14.50
C SER A 272 -14.18 15.31 -15.04
N ASN A 273 -13.39 16.29 -14.60
CA ASN A 273 -13.41 17.68 -15.05
C ASN A 273 -12.13 18.11 -15.80
N LEU A 274 -11.19 17.18 -16.00
CA LEU A 274 -9.98 17.45 -16.77
C LEU A 274 -10.14 17.04 -18.24
N PRO A 275 -9.36 17.64 -19.17
CA PRO A 275 -9.42 17.28 -20.59
C PRO A 275 -9.02 15.82 -20.83
N GLU A 276 -9.36 15.28 -22.03
CA GLU A 276 -8.94 13.94 -22.45
C GLU A 276 -7.41 13.76 -22.42
N MET A 277 -6.67 14.84 -22.60
CA MET A 277 -5.22 14.88 -22.45
C MET A 277 -4.87 15.77 -21.26
N VAL A 278 -4.63 15.18 -20.11
CA VAL A 278 -4.22 15.92 -18.91
C VAL A 278 -2.81 16.44 -19.09
N PRO A 279 -2.58 17.75 -18.94
CA PRO A 279 -1.23 18.35 -19.12
C PRO A 279 -0.21 17.79 -18.14
N ALA A 280 1.03 17.63 -18.59
CA ALA A 280 2.15 17.17 -17.75
C ALA A 280 2.34 18.05 -16.50
N SER A 281 2.07 19.35 -16.60
CA SER A 281 2.17 20.30 -15.47
C SER A 281 1.23 20.02 -14.31
N LEU A 282 0.17 19.21 -14.51
CA LEU A 282 -0.76 18.81 -13.46
C LEU A 282 -0.46 17.42 -12.90
N MET A 283 0.37 16.61 -13.58
CA MET A 283 0.60 15.22 -13.22
C MET A 283 1.78 15.06 -12.27
N TYR A 284 1.50 14.41 -11.12
CA TYR A 284 2.48 13.99 -10.12
C TYR A 284 2.27 12.51 -9.84
N TYR A 285 3.22 11.68 -10.31
CA TYR A 285 3.12 10.24 -10.20
C TYR A 285 3.71 9.76 -8.88
N ARG A 286 2.93 8.98 -8.12
CA ARG A 286 3.28 8.58 -6.76
C ARG A 286 3.83 7.16 -6.71
N ASN A 287 4.74 6.91 -5.76
CA ASN A 287 5.28 5.57 -5.45
C ASN A 287 5.88 4.83 -6.67
N VAL A 288 6.46 5.57 -7.61
CA VAL A 288 6.96 5.02 -8.88
C VAL A 288 8.12 4.05 -8.63
N ALA A 289 7.99 2.81 -9.07
CA ALA A 289 9.04 1.80 -9.00
C ALA A 289 10.26 2.21 -9.84
N ARG A 290 11.43 2.32 -9.20
CA ARG A 290 12.68 2.72 -9.85
C ARG A 290 13.67 1.57 -9.97
N LYS A 291 13.66 0.64 -9.01
CA LYS A 291 14.53 -0.53 -9.01
C LYS A 291 13.94 -1.64 -8.17
N ILE A 292 14.05 -2.89 -8.65
CA ILE A 292 13.86 -4.10 -7.86
C ILE A 292 15.20 -4.84 -7.74
N ILE A 293 15.54 -5.36 -6.57
CA ILE A 293 16.82 -5.99 -6.25
C ILE A 293 16.57 -7.29 -5.49
N PRO A 294 17.10 -8.42 -5.95
CA PRO A 294 17.76 -8.59 -7.24
C PRO A 294 16.75 -8.74 -8.37
N SER A 295 15.55 -9.27 -8.10
CA SER A 295 14.51 -9.59 -9.08
C SER A 295 13.12 -9.69 -8.45
N TYR A 296 12.10 -9.93 -9.26
CA TYR A 296 10.72 -10.17 -8.85
C TYR A 296 10.57 -11.31 -7.82
N SER A 297 11.31 -12.41 -7.99
CA SER A 297 11.26 -13.55 -7.09
C SER A 297 12.15 -13.41 -5.84
N GLY A 298 12.83 -12.27 -5.68
CA GLY A 298 13.77 -12.04 -4.59
C GLY A 298 15.11 -12.75 -4.76
N SER A 299 15.92 -12.76 -3.70
CA SER A 299 17.23 -13.39 -3.63
C SER A 299 17.14 -14.76 -2.96
N PHE A 300 17.48 -15.83 -3.66
CA PHE A 300 17.51 -17.19 -3.14
C PHE A 300 18.50 -17.42 -1.98
N SER A 301 19.43 -16.51 -1.78
CA SER A 301 20.43 -16.57 -0.69
C SER A 301 20.20 -15.55 0.41
N SER A 302 19.07 -14.84 0.38
CA SER A 302 18.77 -13.81 1.38
C SER A 302 18.44 -14.36 2.76
N LEU A 303 17.84 -15.55 2.81
CA LEU A 303 17.48 -16.26 4.02
C LEU A 303 17.89 -17.72 3.94
N PRO A 304 18.19 -18.40 5.08
CA PRO A 304 18.35 -19.85 5.10
C PRO A 304 17.09 -20.58 4.63
N ASN A 305 17.26 -21.83 4.16
CA ASN A 305 16.12 -22.64 3.74
C ASN A 305 15.17 -22.97 4.91
N ASP A 306 15.74 -23.29 6.08
CA ASP A 306 14.98 -23.53 7.31
C ASP A 306 15.08 -22.30 8.22
N LEU A 307 13.94 -21.81 8.65
CA LEU A 307 13.78 -20.59 9.45
C LEU A 307 13.06 -20.97 10.74
N PHE A 308 13.60 -20.53 11.88
CA PHE A 308 13.13 -20.97 13.18
C PHE A 308 12.41 -19.86 13.94
N THR A 309 11.41 -20.26 14.68
CA THR A 309 10.64 -19.41 15.59
C THR A 309 11.55 -18.59 16.51
N ASP A 310 11.20 -17.31 16.68
CA ASP A 310 11.89 -16.33 17.52
C ASP A 310 13.35 -16.02 17.10
N SER A 311 13.80 -16.54 15.94
CA SER A 311 15.11 -16.27 15.36
C SER A 311 15.10 -15.06 14.45
N THR A 312 16.18 -14.28 14.48
CA THR A 312 16.38 -13.11 13.61
C THR A 312 17.45 -13.40 12.59
N TYR A 313 17.18 -13.09 11.34
CA TYR A 313 18.08 -13.22 10.21
C TYR A 313 18.30 -11.86 9.58
N SER A 314 19.57 -11.52 9.32
CA SER A 314 19.95 -10.25 8.71
C SER A 314 20.41 -10.45 7.28
N TYR A 315 19.97 -9.60 6.37
CA TYR A 315 20.41 -9.59 4.98
C TYR A 315 20.74 -8.18 4.51
N SER A 316 21.86 -8.04 3.79
CA SER A 316 22.27 -6.80 3.14
C SER A 316 22.13 -6.94 1.63
N PHE A 317 21.32 -6.09 1.03
CA PHE A 317 21.13 -6.08 -0.41
C PHE A 317 22.37 -5.52 -1.13
N PRO A 318 22.61 -5.91 -2.39
CA PRO A 318 23.59 -5.25 -3.24
C PRO A 318 23.36 -3.74 -3.27
N SER A 319 24.41 -2.96 -3.10
CA SER A 319 24.32 -1.50 -3.13
C SER A 319 23.83 -0.99 -4.49
N TYR A 320 23.05 0.09 -4.46
CA TYR A 320 22.48 0.72 -5.62
C TYR A 320 22.95 2.17 -5.75
N THR A 321 23.49 2.54 -6.92
CA THR A 321 23.79 3.93 -7.22
C THR A 321 22.55 4.59 -7.81
N VAL A 322 21.98 5.54 -7.09
CA VAL A 322 20.77 6.27 -7.49
C VAL A 322 21.08 7.18 -8.66
N PRO A 323 20.41 7.04 -9.81
CA PRO A 323 20.61 7.92 -10.98
C PRO A 323 20.41 9.39 -10.65
N ALA A 324 21.17 10.27 -11.30
CA ALA A 324 21.17 11.72 -11.01
C ALA A 324 19.80 12.40 -11.30
N ASN A 325 19.03 11.82 -12.20
CA ASN A 325 17.67 12.30 -12.54
C ASN A 325 16.59 11.88 -11.55
N PHE A 326 16.89 11.01 -10.57
CA PHE A 326 15.95 10.68 -9.50
C PHE A 326 16.08 11.66 -8.34
N LYS A 327 14.95 12.00 -7.72
CA LYS A 327 14.90 12.88 -6.55
C LYS A 327 15.22 12.04 -5.31
N ASP A 328 16.48 12.03 -4.89
CA ASP A 328 16.97 11.27 -3.74
C ASP A 328 16.23 11.59 -2.43
N THR A 329 15.70 12.80 -2.31
CA THR A 329 14.86 13.22 -1.17
C THR A 329 13.44 12.63 -1.18
N ARG A 330 13.08 11.80 -2.16
CA ARG A 330 11.73 11.22 -2.33
C ARG A 330 11.77 9.71 -2.50
N LEU A 331 12.89 9.08 -2.13
CA LEU A 331 13.05 7.65 -2.25
C LEU A 331 12.53 6.93 -1.01
N ARG A 332 11.97 5.75 -1.24
CA ARG A 332 11.56 4.78 -0.23
C ARG A 332 12.11 3.42 -0.57
N ALA A 333 12.60 2.71 0.42
CA ALA A 333 13.08 1.33 0.32
C ALA A 333 12.00 0.40 0.90
N ILE A 334 11.43 -0.49 0.08
CA ILE A 334 10.38 -1.44 0.48
C ILE A 334 10.97 -2.84 0.34
N VAL A 335 11.04 -3.59 1.45
CA VAL A 335 11.44 -4.99 1.44
C VAL A 335 10.21 -5.87 1.54
N MET A 336 10.13 -6.87 0.67
CA MET A 336 9.07 -7.87 0.62
C MET A 336 9.62 -9.23 1.06
N LEU A 337 8.90 -9.92 1.95
CA LEU A 337 9.10 -11.31 2.32
C LEU A 337 8.27 -12.18 1.39
N ILE A 338 8.92 -12.95 0.54
CA ILE A 338 8.28 -13.71 -0.54
C ILE A 338 8.37 -15.21 -0.25
N ASP A 339 7.26 -15.91 -0.29
CA ASP A 339 7.23 -17.37 -0.34
C ASP A 339 7.72 -17.83 -1.71
N ALA A 340 8.91 -18.43 -1.77
CA ALA A 340 9.54 -18.86 -3.02
C ALA A 340 8.81 -20.04 -3.69
N SER A 341 7.91 -20.72 -2.99
CA SER A 341 7.15 -21.85 -3.54
C SER A 341 6.03 -21.42 -4.49
N ASN A 342 5.47 -20.22 -4.27
CA ASN A 342 4.32 -19.71 -5.02
C ASN A 342 4.48 -18.25 -5.50
N GLY A 343 5.50 -17.52 -5.02
CA GLY A 343 5.80 -16.14 -5.38
C GLY A 343 4.93 -15.08 -4.67
N GLN A 344 4.13 -15.49 -3.68
CA GLN A 344 3.27 -14.58 -2.92
C GLN A 344 4.09 -13.76 -1.91
N VAL A 345 3.65 -12.51 -1.66
CA VAL A 345 4.22 -11.67 -0.60
C VAL A 345 3.49 -11.99 0.71
N MET A 346 4.25 -12.38 1.71
CA MET A 346 3.70 -12.76 3.01
C MET A 346 3.72 -11.61 4.01
N ASN A 347 4.69 -10.73 3.89
CA ASN A 347 4.79 -9.48 4.64
C ASN A 347 5.69 -8.48 3.90
N SER A 348 5.63 -7.23 4.31
CA SER A 348 6.52 -6.19 3.78
C SER A 348 6.85 -5.14 4.83
N LYS A 349 7.89 -4.38 4.57
CA LYS A 349 8.26 -3.22 5.36
C LYS A 349 8.96 -2.20 4.48
N GLY A 350 8.47 -0.97 4.50
CA GLY A 350 9.11 0.14 3.83
C GLY A 350 9.63 1.17 4.82
N GLU A 351 10.77 1.77 4.48
CA GLU A 351 11.35 2.91 5.18
C GLU A 351 11.80 3.98 4.18
N ASP A 352 11.61 5.25 4.55
CA ASP A 352 12.07 6.36 3.73
C ASP A 352 13.61 6.43 3.79
N VAL A 353 14.21 6.75 2.64
CA VAL A 353 15.66 6.90 2.57
C VAL A 353 16.06 8.24 3.22
N GLU A 354 16.84 8.18 4.30
CA GLU A 354 17.30 9.40 5.00
C GLU A 354 18.20 10.24 4.10
N GLY A 355 17.91 11.55 4.04
CA GLY A 355 18.39 12.49 3.02
C GLY A 355 17.23 12.97 2.17
N GLY A 356 16.15 12.19 2.14
CA GLY A 356 14.84 12.55 1.67
C GLY A 356 14.00 13.23 2.76
N ILE A 357 12.94 13.91 2.37
CA ILE A 357 11.96 14.48 3.30
C ILE A 357 11.18 13.31 3.91
N ALA A 358 11.75 12.72 4.96
CA ALA A 358 11.17 11.61 5.75
C ALA A 358 9.94 12.02 6.55
N SER A 359 9.20 13.06 6.18
CA SER A 359 8.23 13.62 7.12
C SER A 359 6.81 13.84 6.61
N ILE A 360 6.56 13.81 5.30
CA ILE A 360 5.19 14.09 4.85
C ILE A 360 4.26 12.89 5.06
N ARG A 361 4.77 11.65 4.98
CA ARG A 361 3.95 10.44 5.21
C ARG A 361 3.64 10.17 6.69
N LYS A 362 4.58 10.49 7.59
CA LYS A 362 4.37 10.25 9.04
C LYS A 362 3.47 11.29 9.70
N ALA A 363 3.37 12.48 9.11
CA ALA A 363 2.54 13.57 9.62
C ALA A 363 1.06 13.50 9.22
N VAL A 364 0.70 12.69 8.20
CA VAL A 364 -0.69 12.63 7.71
C VAL A 364 -1.50 11.50 8.36
N LEU A 365 -0.87 10.53 9.04
CA LEU A 365 -1.53 9.25 9.26
C LEU A 365 -1.93 8.87 10.67
N ASN A 366 -1.56 9.57 11.77
CA ASN A 366 -2.05 9.17 13.11
C ASN A 366 -2.02 10.22 14.22
N ASP A 367 -1.69 11.49 13.95
CA ASP A 367 -1.94 12.56 14.92
C ASP A 367 -2.87 13.58 14.30
N PRO A 368 -3.86 14.11 15.04
CA PRO A 368 -4.59 15.28 14.61
C PRO A 368 -3.56 16.34 14.23
N ALA A 369 -3.73 16.95 13.03
CA ALA A 369 -2.79 17.95 12.51
C ALA A 369 -2.27 18.78 13.67
N PRO A 370 -0.94 18.90 13.87
CA PRO A 370 -0.39 19.52 15.08
C PRO A 370 -0.84 20.97 15.25
N PHE A 371 -1.45 21.54 14.23
CA PHE A 371 -2.16 22.80 14.30
C PHE A 371 -3.26 22.89 13.25
N ASN A 372 -4.29 23.66 13.55
CA ASN A 372 -5.35 24.02 12.60
C ASN A 372 -5.21 25.50 12.21
N VAL A 373 -5.68 25.84 10.99
CA VAL A 373 -5.74 27.22 10.51
C VAL A 373 -7.18 27.54 10.11
N TYR A 374 -7.78 28.54 10.76
CA TYR A 374 -9.15 28.94 10.47
C TYR A 374 -9.43 30.40 10.80
N PRO A 375 -10.38 31.06 10.11
CA PRO A 375 -11.02 30.57 8.90
C PRO A 375 -10.03 30.42 7.75
N ASN A 376 -10.34 29.54 6.83
CA ASN A 376 -9.59 29.36 5.59
C ASN A 376 -10.57 28.99 4.45
N PRO A 377 -10.85 29.88 3.50
CA PRO A 377 -10.24 31.22 3.28
C PRO A 377 -10.46 32.21 4.43
N ALA A 378 -9.53 33.18 4.57
CA ALA A 378 -9.51 34.21 5.56
C ALA A 378 -9.64 35.60 4.91
N ASN A 379 -10.55 36.45 5.43
CA ASN A 379 -10.71 37.84 4.95
C ASN A 379 -9.78 38.80 5.65
N ASP A 380 -9.91 38.95 6.98
CA ASP A 380 -9.16 39.94 7.76
C ASP A 380 -8.05 39.32 8.61
N TYR A 381 -8.25 38.08 9.06
CA TYR A 381 -7.30 37.34 9.89
C TYR A 381 -7.59 35.85 9.88
N ALA A 382 -6.59 35.06 10.26
CA ALA A 382 -6.74 33.65 10.59
C ALA A 382 -6.15 33.34 11.96
N TYR A 383 -6.57 32.25 12.57
CA TYR A 383 -5.94 31.70 13.75
C TYR A 383 -5.16 30.45 13.42
N VAL A 384 -3.96 30.34 13.98
CA VAL A 384 -3.21 29.09 14.09
C VAL A 384 -3.49 28.54 15.48
N GLN A 385 -4.23 27.45 15.57
CA GLN A 385 -4.55 26.76 16.82
C GLN A 385 -3.62 25.55 16.98
N PHE A 386 -2.87 25.52 18.08
CA PHE A 386 -1.98 24.40 18.39
C PHE A 386 -2.76 23.21 18.95
N ASN A 387 -2.55 22.03 18.38
CA ASN A 387 -3.12 20.77 18.85
C ASN A 387 -2.10 19.96 19.70
N PHE A 388 -1.04 20.60 20.16
CA PHE A 388 -0.02 20.04 21.04
C PHE A 388 0.39 21.06 22.14
N ALA A 389 1.04 20.53 23.16
CA ALA A 389 1.72 21.32 24.16
C ALA A 389 3.23 21.05 24.12
N SER A 390 4.06 22.06 24.29
CA SER A 390 5.50 21.95 24.36
C SER A 390 6.11 22.95 25.31
N ASN A 391 7.18 22.56 26.00
CA ASN A 391 7.98 23.45 26.82
C ASN A 391 9.05 24.21 26.01
N SER A 392 9.28 23.81 24.74
CA SER A 392 10.15 24.52 23.82
C SER A 392 9.37 25.53 22.98
N LYS A 393 10.09 26.50 22.40
CA LYS A 393 9.50 27.49 21.51
C LYS A 393 8.97 26.83 20.23
N ALA A 394 7.87 27.37 19.71
CA ALA A 394 7.43 27.07 18.35
C ALA A 394 7.59 28.30 17.46
N GLU A 395 8.05 28.09 16.24
CA GLU A 395 8.19 29.09 15.19
C GLU A 395 7.09 28.91 14.16
N ILE A 396 6.30 29.95 13.92
CA ILE A 396 5.31 30.04 12.84
C ILE A 396 5.94 30.82 11.71
N ASN A 397 6.10 30.18 10.54
CA ASN A 397 6.54 30.87 9.32
C ASN A 397 5.42 30.84 8.27
N ILE A 398 5.24 31.96 7.58
CA ILE A 398 4.32 32.05 6.43
C ILE A 398 5.15 32.37 5.22
N THR A 399 5.02 31.53 4.20
CA THR A 399 5.74 31.64 2.93
C THR A 399 4.77 31.83 1.77
N ASP A 400 5.19 32.56 0.74
CA ASP A 400 4.50 32.55 -0.54
C ASP A 400 4.79 31.25 -1.33
N LEU A 401 4.14 31.09 -2.48
CA LEU A 401 4.31 29.91 -3.31
C LEU A 401 5.71 29.81 -3.97
N SER A 402 6.53 30.85 -3.91
CA SER A 402 7.93 30.80 -4.32
C SER A 402 8.88 30.27 -3.24
N GLY A 403 8.35 30.07 -2.01
CA GLY A 403 9.10 29.65 -0.83
C GLY A 403 9.73 30.81 -0.04
N LYS A 404 9.45 32.08 -0.43
CA LYS A 404 9.93 33.25 0.30
C LYS A 404 9.15 33.42 1.60
N VAL A 405 9.86 33.45 2.73
CA VAL A 405 9.27 33.75 4.03
C VAL A 405 8.81 35.22 4.06
N ILE A 406 7.52 35.42 4.33
CA ILE A 406 6.87 36.71 4.40
C ILE A 406 6.64 37.14 5.85
N HIS A 407 6.39 36.18 6.72
CA HIS A 407 6.13 36.44 8.14
C HIS A 407 6.72 35.34 9.01
N THR A 408 7.28 35.72 10.14
CA THR A 408 7.78 34.81 11.18
C THR A 408 7.28 35.25 12.53
N GLN A 409 6.74 34.33 13.33
CA GLN A 409 6.29 34.59 14.68
C GLN A 409 6.74 33.47 15.63
N MET A 410 7.39 33.87 16.74
CA MET A 410 7.77 32.94 17.80
C MET A 410 6.67 32.81 18.84
N VAL A 411 6.41 31.60 19.30
CA VAL A 411 5.44 31.26 20.33
C VAL A 411 6.16 30.55 21.46
N GLU A 412 6.24 31.20 22.61
CA GLU A 412 6.83 30.63 23.82
C GLU A 412 5.87 29.60 24.42
N ASN A 413 6.36 28.41 24.74
CA ASN A 413 5.63 27.36 25.44
C ASN A 413 4.19 27.17 24.89
N PRO A 414 4.03 26.72 23.61
CA PRO A 414 2.71 26.50 23.05
C PRO A 414 1.93 25.48 23.88
N GLN A 415 0.71 25.85 24.29
CA GLN A 415 -0.19 24.98 25.04
C GLN A 415 -1.23 24.38 24.08
N LEU A 416 -1.78 23.23 24.43
CA LEU A 416 -2.90 22.62 23.70
C LEU A 416 -4.05 23.64 23.57
N ASN A 417 -4.59 23.80 22.37
CA ASN A 417 -5.64 24.77 22.00
C ASN A 417 -5.24 26.25 22.07
N LYS A 418 -3.95 26.57 22.27
CA LYS A 418 -3.49 27.95 22.16
C LYS A 418 -3.70 28.46 20.74
N MET A 419 -4.29 29.62 20.61
CA MET A 419 -4.57 30.30 19.35
C MET A 419 -3.63 31.47 19.14
N VAL A 420 -3.05 31.56 17.95
CA VAL A 420 -2.21 32.70 17.52
C VAL A 420 -2.87 33.36 16.34
N LYS A 421 -3.17 34.65 16.45
CA LYS A 421 -3.80 35.42 15.39
C LYS A 421 -2.78 35.85 14.35
N ILE A 422 -3.12 35.68 13.09
CA ILE A 422 -2.38 36.15 11.91
C ILE A 422 -3.27 37.17 11.19
N ASP A 423 -2.87 38.41 11.18
CA ASP A 423 -3.62 39.51 10.54
C ASP A 423 -3.29 39.60 9.04
N LYS A 424 -4.29 39.65 8.18
CA LYS A 424 -4.17 39.76 6.71
C LYS A 424 -3.45 41.05 6.28
N ILE A 425 -3.47 42.11 7.05
CA ILE A 425 -2.88 43.39 6.67
C ILE A 425 -1.42 43.29 6.21
N ASN A 426 -0.77 42.22 6.59
CA ASN A 426 0.62 41.91 6.21
C ASN A 426 0.74 41.10 4.91
N PHE A 427 -0.40 40.71 4.29
CA PHE A 427 -0.42 39.78 3.15
C PHE A 427 -1.32 40.32 2.05
N PRO A 428 -0.86 40.36 0.80
CA PRO A 428 -1.75 40.48 -0.37
C PRO A 428 -2.76 39.33 -0.43
N THR A 429 -3.87 39.54 -1.15
CA THR A 429 -4.78 38.44 -1.49
C THR A 429 -4.01 37.35 -2.25
N GLY A 430 -4.15 36.09 -1.81
CA GLY A 430 -3.40 34.98 -2.39
C GLY A 430 -3.31 33.74 -1.54
N VAL A 431 -2.57 32.77 -2.04
CA VAL A 431 -2.32 31.48 -1.36
C VAL A 431 -0.95 31.50 -0.70
N TYR A 432 -0.89 31.02 0.54
CA TYR A 432 0.33 30.97 1.34
C TYR A 432 0.45 29.62 2.03
N ILE A 433 1.66 29.26 2.44
CA ILE A 433 1.94 28.11 3.29
C ILE A 433 2.31 28.59 4.68
N ILE A 434 1.57 28.13 5.68
CA ILE A 434 1.93 28.27 7.09
C ILE A 434 2.71 27.05 7.52
N SER A 435 3.88 27.26 8.12
CA SER A 435 4.69 26.22 8.74
C SER A 435 4.78 26.47 10.23
N VAL A 436 4.58 25.43 11.03
CA VAL A 436 4.84 25.46 12.48
C VAL A 436 6.00 24.52 12.76
N ARG A 437 7.04 25.03 13.42
CA ARG A 437 8.25 24.29 13.75
C ARG A 437 8.58 24.41 15.24
N ASN A 438 8.94 23.29 15.88
CA ASN A 438 9.63 23.26 17.17
C ASN A 438 10.76 22.21 17.12
N GLU A 439 11.42 21.90 18.25
CA GLU A 439 12.56 20.97 18.30
C GLU A 439 12.28 19.60 17.68
N ASN A 440 11.03 19.10 17.79
CA ASN A 440 10.65 17.73 17.43
C ASN A 440 9.59 17.67 16.32
N LEU A 441 9.10 18.83 15.84
CA LEU A 441 7.96 18.89 14.94
C LEU A 441 8.17 19.95 13.87
N VAL A 442 7.90 19.58 12.62
CA VAL A 442 7.70 20.53 11.52
C VAL A 442 6.42 20.11 10.79
N SER A 443 5.47 21.02 10.67
CA SER A 443 4.21 20.78 9.95
C SER A 443 3.81 21.99 9.12
N HIS A 444 3.05 21.74 8.06
CA HIS A 444 2.64 22.77 7.10
C HIS A 444 1.13 22.71 6.86
N SER A 445 0.54 23.85 6.59
CA SER A 445 -0.85 23.99 6.16
C SER A 445 -0.98 25.10 5.13
N ARG A 446 -1.93 24.96 4.20
CA ARG A 446 -2.26 26.02 3.24
C ARG A 446 -3.23 27.01 3.87
N ILE A 447 -3.04 28.31 3.62
CA ILE A 447 -4.01 29.36 3.89
C ILE A 447 -4.29 30.18 2.63
N VAL A 448 -5.53 30.61 2.47
CA VAL A 448 -5.96 31.54 1.42
C VAL A 448 -6.40 32.83 2.11
N PHE A 449 -5.81 33.96 1.75
CA PHE A 449 -6.30 35.30 2.12
C PHE A 449 -7.06 35.89 0.92
N GLU A 450 -8.34 36.26 1.13
CA GLU A 450 -9.24 36.87 0.12
C GLU A 450 -9.29 38.37 0.20
#